data_634f4462c89048a271255ba8191ebecf
#
_entry.id   634f4462c89048a271255ba8191ebecf
#
_cell.length_a   1.000
_cell.length_b   1.000
_cell.length_c   1.000
_cell.angle_alpha   90.00
_cell.angle_beta   90.00
_cell.angle_gamma   90.00
#
_symmetry.space_group_name_H-M   'P 1'
#
loop_
_entity.id
_entity.type
_entity.pdbx_description
1 polymer ?
#
loop_
_entity_poly.entity_id
_entity_poly.type
_entity_poly.pdbx_seq_one_letter_code
_entity_poly.pdbx_strand_id
1 'polypeptide(L)'
;MQEELKRCNYIGDQNSIFEFANIAISRVPIEYKSIESICNLNSSIKIRIRPSLILFMKLGLIECSDNKYLGTQVGIEAKSKGLLSFNEAISCRAITYLMEEELIHPSAVLFDCETSTCIIKRSGFPLCAAVFRNLLIETKAIQETNNGVYRISKKYESYFENSFRAKKAKMSLNELFELHKKQEAQGRLAEEFVVEFEKRRLMWCEKSNQVKQISDLDVTAGYDIISFNSSESNSYDRFIEVKSFSYVQSFYWSKNEMNVAREKREKYFLYLVDMSKYQLTGYEPIIVQNPYEKITKTNDWITEAESIKVTRI
;
A
#
# COMPACT_ATOMS: atom_id res chain seq x y z
N MET A 1 5.89 16.72 10.04
CA MET A 1 6.44 16.85 8.67
C MET A 1 6.10 15.68 7.75
N GLN A 2 6.40 14.42 8.09
CA GLN A 2 5.98 13.27 7.26
C GLN A 2 4.46 13.07 7.17
N GLU A 3 3.72 13.35 8.23
CA GLU A 3 2.26 13.25 8.29
C GLU A 3 1.54 14.22 7.34
N GLU A 4 2.08 15.41 7.11
CA GLU A 4 1.48 16.40 6.20
C GLU A 4 1.52 15.92 4.74
N LEU A 5 2.61 15.25 4.34
CA LEU A 5 2.73 14.70 2.99
C LEU A 5 1.78 13.51 2.78
N LYS A 6 1.64 12.63 3.79
CA LYS A 6 0.71 11.48 3.75
C LYS A 6 -0.75 11.91 3.61
N ARG A 7 -1.12 13.07 4.15
CA ARG A 7 -2.48 13.65 4.05
C ARG A 7 -2.69 14.49 2.80
N CYS A 8 -1.64 14.69 1.99
CA CYS A 8 -1.69 15.49 0.78
C CYS A 8 -1.84 14.58 -0.44
N ASN A 9 -2.95 14.70 -1.15
CA ASN A 9 -3.17 13.95 -2.38
C ASN A 9 -2.63 14.68 -3.61
N TYR A 10 -2.60 16.02 -3.59
CA TYR A 10 -2.27 16.83 -4.75
C TYR A 10 -1.55 18.11 -4.31
N ILE A 11 -0.46 18.44 -4.97
CA ILE A 11 0.36 19.62 -4.65
C ILE A 11 0.11 20.79 -5.60
N GLY A 12 -0.21 20.55 -6.87
CA GLY A 12 -0.41 21.55 -7.92
C GLY A 12 -0.26 20.94 -9.30
N ASP A 13 -0.64 21.68 -10.35
CA ASP A 13 -0.37 21.30 -11.74
C ASP A 13 1.12 21.44 -12.10
N GLN A 14 1.52 20.88 -13.24
CA GLN A 14 2.93 20.86 -13.66
C GLN A 14 3.57 22.26 -13.81
N ASN A 15 2.80 23.27 -14.21
CA ASN A 15 3.31 24.63 -14.34
C ASN A 15 3.51 25.26 -12.95
N SER A 16 2.52 25.13 -12.07
CA SER A 16 2.62 25.59 -10.68
C SER A 16 3.77 24.92 -9.93
N ILE A 17 4.00 23.61 -10.17
CA ILE A 17 5.13 22.87 -9.57
C ILE A 17 6.46 23.42 -10.08
N PHE A 18 6.58 23.73 -11.37
CA PHE A 18 7.81 24.30 -11.95
C PHE A 18 8.06 25.73 -11.49
N GLU A 19 7.04 26.60 -11.48
CA GLU A 19 7.15 27.95 -10.95
C GLU A 19 7.53 27.96 -9.46
N PHE A 20 6.97 27.06 -8.68
CA PHE A 20 7.37 26.85 -7.31
C PHE A 20 8.83 26.38 -7.19
N ALA A 21 9.28 25.51 -8.09
CA ALA A 21 10.66 25.06 -8.12
C ALA A 21 11.63 26.23 -8.40
N ASN A 22 11.21 27.19 -9.23
CA ASN A 22 11.99 28.40 -9.50
C ASN A 22 12.21 29.26 -8.26
N ILE A 23 11.28 29.22 -7.31
CA ILE A 23 11.37 29.93 -6.02
C ILE A 23 12.14 29.09 -5.00
N ALA A 24 11.70 27.85 -4.76
CA ALA A 24 12.18 27.02 -3.65
C ALA A 24 13.58 26.44 -3.89
N ILE A 25 13.94 26.13 -5.13
CA ILE A 25 15.29 25.62 -5.50
C ILE A 25 16.21 26.80 -5.77
N SER A 26 16.69 27.44 -4.71
CA SER A 26 17.55 28.61 -4.77
C SER A 26 19.01 28.22 -4.48
N ARG A 27 19.97 28.95 -5.07
CA ARG A 27 21.40 28.85 -4.73
C ARG A 27 21.75 29.57 -3.43
N VAL A 28 20.82 30.36 -2.90
CA VAL A 28 20.96 31.09 -1.64
C VAL A 28 19.90 30.57 -0.69
N PRO A 29 20.23 30.34 0.58
CA PRO A 29 19.25 29.91 1.57
C PRO A 29 18.07 30.86 1.66
N ILE A 30 16.84 30.35 1.55
CA ILE A 30 15.59 31.12 1.59
C ILE A 30 14.71 30.63 2.74
N GLU A 31 14.13 31.56 3.51
CA GLU A 31 13.25 31.24 4.62
C GLU A 31 11.85 30.85 4.15
N TYR A 32 11.17 29.99 4.94
CA TYR A 32 9.79 29.59 4.64
C TYR A 32 8.85 30.77 4.39
N LYS A 33 8.91 31.80 5.26
CA LYS A 33 8.05 33.01 5.12
C LYS A 33 8.27 33.76 3.82
N SER A 34 9.49 33.80 3.34
CA SER A 34 9.83 34.44 2.05
C SER A 34 9.25 33.64 0.88
N ILE A 35 9.39 32.29 0.90
CA ILE A 35 8.77 31.41 -0.09
C ILE A 35 7.25 31.62 -0.11
N GLU A 36 6.63 31.59 1.07
CA GLU A 36 5.19 31.77 1.22
C GLU A 36 4.72 33.12 0.68
N SER A 37 5.42 34.20 1.01
CA SER A 37 5.10 35.55 0.53
C SER A 37 5.21 35.65 -1.00
N ILE A 38 6.27 35.12 -1.61
CA ILE A 38 6.45 35.13 -3.06
C ILE A 38 5.35 34.32 -3.76
N CYS A 39 5.02 33.13 -3.24
CA CYS A 39 3.95 32.30 -3.79
C CYS A 39 2.58 32.98 -3.69
N ASN A 40 2.28 33.64 -2.58
CA ASN A 40 1.00 34.33 -2.36
C ASN A 40 0.85 35.60 -3.25
N LEU A 41 1.96 36.25 -3.59
CA LEU A 41 1.95 37.39 -4.52
C LEU A 41 1.77 36.96 -5.98
N ASN A 42 2.09 35.73 -6.30
CA ASN A 42 1.98 35.21 -7.66
C ASN A 42 0.72 34.35 -7.82
N SER A 43 -0.37 34.95 -8.34
CA SER A 43 -1.67 34.27 -8.51
C SER A 43 -1.65 33.10 -9.52
N SER A 44 -0.59 32.97 -10.32
CA SER A 44 -0.41 31.83 -11.23
C SER A 44 0.06 30.55 -10.52
N ILE A 45 0.64 30.67 -9.31
CA ILE A 45 1.15 29.53 -8.55
C ILE A 45 0.06 28.97 -7.65
N LYS A 46 -0.58 27.90 -8.09
CA LYS A 46 -1.60 27.16 -7.32
C LYS A 46 -1.01 25.90 -6.70
N ILE A 47 -0.27 26.07 -5.60
CA ILE A 47 0.46 24.99 -4.97
C ILE A 47 0.22 24.92 -3.45
N ARG A 48 0.35 23.73 -2.89
CA ARG A 48 0.39 23.53 -1.43
C ARG A 48 1.84 23.62 -0.94
N ILE A 49 2.23 24.79 -0.45
CA ILE A 49 3.64 25.15 -0.18
C ILE A 49 4.34 24.14 0.73
N ARG A 50 3.83 23.87 1.93
CA ARG A 50 4.48 22.94 2.88
C ARG A 50 4.62 21.52 2.35
N PRO A 51 3.55 20.86 1.84
CA PRO A 51 3.68 19.55 1.24
C PRO A 51 4.67 19.50 0.08
N SER A 52 4.75 20.56 -0.74
CA SER A 52 5.68 20.65 -1.86
C SER A 52 7.13 20.75 -1.42
N LEU A 53 7.41 21.54 -0.35
CA LEU A 53 8.76 21.59 0.23
C LEU A 53 9.17 20.22 0.78
N ILE A 54 8.29 19.53 1.49
CA ILE A 54 8.56 18.19 2.01
C ILE A 54 8.81 17.21 0.87
N LEU A 55 8.00 17.27 -0.18
CA LEU A 55 8.19 16.44 -1.37
C LEU A 55 9.55 16.71 -2.02
N PHE A 56 9.90 17.98 -2.23
CA PHE A 56 11.20 18.35 -2.84
C PHE A 56 12.40 17.91 -2.00
N MET A 57 12.30 17.96 -0.66
CA MET A 57 13.32 17.41 0.22
C MET A 57 13.44 15.88 0.05
N LYS A 58 12.33 15.16 0.02
CA LYS A 58 12.33 13.71 -0.19
C LYS A 58 12.90 13.30 -1.56
N LEU A 59 12.64 14.12 -2.56
CA LEU A 59 13.21 13.92 -3.89
C LEU A 59 14.66 14.42 -4.01
N GLY A 60 15.25 14.96 -2.95
CA GLY A 60 16.62 15.46 -2.93
C GLY A 60 16.86 16.66 -3.83
N LEU A 61 15.82 17.48 -4.05
CA LEU A 61 15.91 18.72 -4.85
C LEU A 61 16.32 19.93 -4.00
N ILE A 62 15.94 19.92 -2.72
CA ILE A 62 16.29 20.93 -1.73
C ILE A 62 16.71 20.29 -0.42
N GLU A 63 17.47 21.01 0.36
CA GLU A 63 17.83 20.71 1.75
C GLU A 63 17.25 21.77 2.66
N CYS A 64 17.04 21.44 3.95
CA CYS A 64 16.55 22.37 4.94
C CYS A 64 17.46 22.32 6.18
N SER A 65 18.04 23.46 6.54
CA SER A 65 18.79 23.66 7.77
C SER A 65 18.38 24.97 8.41
N ASP A 66 18.15 24.96 9.72
CA ASP A 66 17.74 26.16 10.50
C ASP A 66 16.53 26.91 9.91
N ASN A 67 15.54 26.13 9.43
CA ASN A 67 14.32 26.65 8.79
C ASN A 67 14.58 27.45 7.50
N LYS A 68 15.75 27.26 6.87
CA LYS A 68 16.10 27.80 5.57
C LYS A 68 16.25 26.68 4.54
N TYR A 69 15.74 26.92 3.37
CA TYR A 69 15.73 25.98 2.25
C TYR A 69 16.80 26.37 1.24
N LEU A 70 17.57 25.40 0.79
CA LEU A 70 18.64 25.56 -0.19
C LEU A 70 18.49 24.52 -1.29
N GLY A 71 18.62 24.93 -2.54
CA GLY A 71 18.61 24.01 -3.68
C GLY A 71 19.88 23.13 -3.67
N THR A 72 19.68 21.82 -3.82
CA THR A 72 20.78 20.91 -4.07
C THR A 72 21.34 21.12 -5.48
N GLN A 73 22.57 20.64 -5.71
CA GLN A 73 23.15 20.68 -7.07
C GLN A 73 22.23 20.03 -8.11
N VAL A 74 21.64 18.90 -7.74
CA VAL A 74 20.69 18.16 -8.59
C VAL A 74 19.42 18.96 -8.87
N GLY A 75 18.85 19.61 -7.84
CA GLY A 75 17.67 20.46 -7.99
C GLY A 75 17.93 21.64 -8.91
N ILE A 76 19.08 22.30 -8.73
CA ILE A 76 19.52 23.45 -9.56
C ILE A 76 19.69 23.02 -11.02
N GLU A 77 20.35 21.90 -11.28
CA GLU A 77 20.53 21.37 -12.64
C GLU A 77 19.20 20.97 -13.28
N ALA A 78 18.31 20.30 -12.53
CA ALA A 78 17.02 19.88 -13.03
C ALA A 78 16.18 21.07 -13.49
N LYS A 79 16.10 22.15 -12.68
CA LYS A 79 15.30 23.32 -13.04
C LYS A 79 15.92 24.18 -14.15
N SER A 80 17.26 24.22 -14.26
CA SER A 80 17.96 25.07 -15.23
C SER A 80 17.66 24.74 -16.70
N LYS A 81 17.20 23.53 -16.97
CA LYS A 81 16.90 23.01 -18.31
C LYS A 81 15.45 23.24 -18.76
N GLY A 82 14.64 23.95 -17.96
CA GLY A 82 13.25 24.29 -18.26
C GLY A 82 12.24 23.23 -17.86
N LEU A 83 10.95 23.55 -18.07
CA LEU A 83 9.80 22.78 -17.58
C LEU A 83 9.83 21.29 -17.95
N LEU A 84 10.07 20.98 -19.24
CA LEU A 84 10.02 19.58 -19.71
C LEU A 84 11.10 18.73 -19.06
N SER A 85 12.33 19.24 -19.00
CA SER A 85 13.45 18.53 -18.36
C SER A 85 13.27 18.44 -16.85
N PHE A 86 12.70 19.46 -16.22
CA PHE A 86 12.35 19.42 -14.79
C PHE A 86 11.30 18.35 -14.49
N ASN A 87 10.22 18.29 -15.29
CA ASN A 87 9.19 17.27 -15.15
C ASN A 87 9.74 15.86 -15.31
N GLU A 88 10.69 15.67 -16.22
CA GLU A 88 11.38 14.40 -16.36
C GLU A 88 12.23 14.06 -15.14
N ALA A 89 13.05 14.99 -14.68
CA ALA A 89 13.92 14.79 -13.52
C ALA A 89 13.12 14.50 -12.25
N ILE A 90 12.04 15.24 -11.98
CA ILE A 90 11.19 15.03 -10.80
C ILE A 90 10.45 13.68 -10.87
N SER A 91 10.02 13.27 -12.07
CA SER A 91 9.37 11.96 -12.28
C SER A 91 10.34 10.82 -12.02
N CYS A 92 11.54 10.85 -12.58
CA CYS A 92 12.57 9.83 -12.32
C CYS A 92 12.87 9.70 -10.84
N ARG A 93 13.03 10.84 -10.14
CA ARG A 93 13.31 10.84 -8.70
C ARG A 93 12.12 10.32 -7.88
N ALA A 94 10.89 10.67 -8.27
CA ALA A 94 9.69 10.17 -7.63
C ALA A 94 9.55 8.64 -7.78
N ILE A 95 9.84 8.11 -8.97
CA ILE A 95 9.85 6.66 -9.23
C ILE A 95 10.94 5.99 -8.39
N THR A 96 12.17 6.52 -8.41
CA THR A 96 13.28 5.99 -7.60
C THR A 96 12.92 5.96 -6.13
N TYR A 97 12.40 7.07 -5.57
CA TYR A 97 11.96 7.15 -4.19
C TYR A 97 10.88 6.12 -3.84
N LEU A 98 9.86 5.99 -4.69
CA LEU A 98 8.78 5.01 -4.50
C LEU A 98 9.29 3.57 -4.47
N MET A 99 10.33 3.27 -5.26
CA MET A 99 10.94 1.95 -5.34
C MET A 99 11.90 1.66 -4.17
N GLU A 100 12.71 2.65 -3.77
CA GLU A 100 13.65 2.54 -2.66
C GLU A 100 12.95 2.41 -1.32
N GLU A 101 11.90 3.18 -1.10
CA GLU A 101 11.06 3.15 0.12
C GLU A 101 10.02 2.00 0.10
N GLU A 102 10.06 1.14 -0.92
CA GLU A 102 9.14 0.00 -1.09
C GLU A 102 7.65 0.38 -1.08
N LEU A 103 7.34 1.61 -1.48
CA LEU A 103 5.96 2.11 -1.57
C LEU A 103 5.19 1.53 -2.76
N ILE A 104 5.89 1.01 -3.78
CA ILE A 104 5.31 0.21 -4.86
C ILE A 104 5.89 -1.19 -4.77
N HIS A 105 5.03 -2.17 -4.52
CA HIS A 105 5.48 -3.56 -4.49
C HIS A 105 5.78 -4.06 -5.91
N PRO A 106 6.87 -4.82 -6.12
CA PRO A 106 7.25 -5.34 -7.44
C PRO A 106 6.14 -6.10 -8.17
N SER A 107 5.29 -6.85 -7.45
CA SER A 107 4.16 -7.60 -8.03
C SER A 107 3.04 -6.70 -8.56
N ALA A 108 3.00 -5.43 -8.20
CA ALA A 108 2.01 -4.48 -8.69
C ALA A 108 2.33 -3.95 -10.10
N VAL A 109 3.56 -4.15 -10.58
CA VAL A 109 3.96 -3.78 -11.94
C VAL A 109 3.91 -4.99 -12.83
N LEU A 110 3.12 -4.91 -13.89
CA LEU A 110 2.86 -5.96 -14.85
C LEU A 110 3.21 -5.48 -16.25
N PHE A 111 3.44 -6.42 -17.15
CA PHE A 111 3.57 -6.14 -18.57
C PHE A 111 2.24 -6.46 -19.27
N ASP A 112 1.65 -5.47 -19.89
CA ASP A 112 0.46 -5.62 -20.72
C ASP A 112 0.88 -5.99 -22.14
N CYS A 113 0.61 -7.23 -22.52
CA CYS A 113 0.97 -7.76 -23.83
C CYS A 113 0.19 -7.11 -24.98
N GLU A 114 -1.04 -6.65 -24.74
CA GLU A 114 -1.85 -6.04 -25.79
C GLU A 114 -1.30 -4.66 -26.19
N THR A 115 -0.92 -3.86 -25.22
CA THR A 115 -0.37 -2.52 -25.46
C THR A 115 1.15 -2.50 -25.51
N SER A 116 1.81 -3.64 -25.22
CA SER A 116 3.28 -3.76 -25.11
C SER A 116 3.89 -2.69 -24.19
N THR A 117 3.24 -2.41 -23.06
CA THR A 117 3.66 -1.41 -22.08
C THR A 117 3.60 -1.96 -20.66
N CYS A 118 4.43 -1.40 -19.78
CA CYS A 118 4.32 -1.69 -18.36
C CYS A 118 3.13 -0.93 -17.76
N ILE A 119 2.40 -1.60 -16.86
CA ILE A 119 1.27 -1.06 -16.12
C ILE A 119 1.45 -1.29 -14.62
N ILE A 120 0.86 -0.42 -13.81
CA ILE A 120 0.81 -0.56 -12.37
C ILE A 120 -0.65 -0.73 -11.96
N LYS A 121 -0.98 -1.78 -11.21
CA LYS A 121 -2.31 -1.94 -10.63
C LYS A 121 -2.62 -0.77 -9.68
N ARG A 122 -3.88 -0.37 -9.59
CA ARG A 122 -4.30 0.71 -8.68
C ARG A 122 -3.94 0.42 -7.23
N SER A 123 -4.09 -0.84 -6.81
CA SER A 123 -3.68 -1.34 -5.49
C SER A 123 -2.18 -1.25 -5.22
N GLY A 124 -1.36 -1.08 -6.26
CA GLY A 124 0.09 -0.90 -6.14
C GLY A 124 0.52 0.45 -5.58
N PHE A 125 -0.39 1.43 -5.53
CA PHE A 125 -0.15 2.72 -4.88
C PHE A 125 -0.90 2.81 -3.56
N PRO A 126 -0.23 2.66 -2.40
CA PRO A 126 -0.87 2.88 -1.11
C PRO A 126 -1.30 4.34 -0.94
N LEU A 127 -2.29 4.59 -0.09
CA LEU A 127 -2.82 5.95 0.15
C LEU A 127 -1.73 6.95 0.58
N CYS A 128 -0.74 6.51 1.33
CA CYS A 128 0.40 7.35 1.74
C CYS A 128 1.30 7.80 0.58
N ALA A 129 1.21 7.13 -0.58
CA ALA A 129 1.94 7.47 -1.81
C ALA A 129 1.08 8.26 -2.82
N ALA A 130 -0.14 8.68 -2.45
CA ALA A 130 -1.06 9.35 -3.36
C ALA A 130 -0.48 10.63 -3.98
N VAL A 131 0.30 11.40 -3.23
CA VAL A 131 0.95 12.62 -3.74
C VAL A 131 1.97 12.31 -4.85
N PHE A 132 2.74 11.22 -4.71
CA PHE A 132 3.70 10.79 -5.74
C PHE A 132 2.99 10.26 -6.97
N ARG A 133 1.94 9.44 -6.78
CA ARG A 133 1.10 8.96 -7.88
C ARG A 133 0.54 10.13 -8.70
N ASN A 134 -0.06 11.11 -8.03
CA ASN A 134 -0.67 12.25 -8.70
C ASN A 134 0.38 13.17 -9.33
N LEU A 135 1.57 13.31 -8.74
CA LEU A 135 2.72 13.95 -9.39
C LEU A 135 3.09 13.24 -10.69
N LEU A 136 3.19 11.92 -10.70
CA LEU A 136 3.52 11.13 -11.89
C LEU A 136 2.44 11.23 -12.98
N ILE A 137 1.16 11.39 -12.60
CA ILE A 137 0.07 11.66 -13.53
C ILE A 137 0.22 13.06 -14.15
N GLU A 138 0.45 14.09 -13.33
CA GLU A 138 0.64 15.48 -13.80
C GLU A 138 1.82 15.61 -14.76
N THR A 139 2.93 14.95 -14.45
CA THR A 139 4.13 14.95 -15.32
C THR A 139 4.02 13.99 -16.50
N LYS A 140 2.89 13.30 -16.66
CA LYS A 140 2.62 12.29 -17.71
C LYS A 140 3.60 11.11 -17.70
N ALA A 141 4.21 10.82 -16.56
CA ALA A 141 5.04 9.64 -16.38
C ALA A 141 4.18 8.37 -16.30
N ILE A 142 2.98 8.49 -15.73
CA ILE A 142 1.94 7.45 -15.75
C ILE A 142 0.62 8.05 -16.22
N GLN A 143 -0.25 7.21 -16.79
CA GLN A 143 -1.58 7.59 -17.24
C GLN A 143 -2.62 6.63 -16.69
N GLU A 144 -3.66 7.15 -16.04
CA GLU A 144 -4.78 6.33 -15.58
C GLU A 144 -5.60 5.85 -16.78
N THR A 145 -5.96 4.57 -16.78
CA THR A 145 -6.80 3.95 -17.81
C THR A 145 -8.18 3.61 -17.23
N ASN A 146 -9.14 3.40 -18.12
CA ASN A 146 -10.52 3.06 -17.72
C ASN A 146 -10.64 1.75 -16.93
N ASN A 147 -9.62 0.89 -16.98
CA ASN A 147 -9.60 -0.41 -16.31
C ASN A 147 -9.00 -0.36 -14.88
N GLY A 148 -8.82 0.84 -14.32
CA GLY A 148 -8.30 0.98 -12.95
C GLY A 148 -6.81 0.62 -12.81
N VAL A 149 -6.04 0.70 -13.89
CA VAL A 149 -4.58 0.54 -13.92
C VAL A 149 -3.92 1.83 -14.40
N TYR A 150 -2.66 2.02 -14.03
CA TYR A 150 -1.84 3.12 -14.51
C TYR A 150 -0.87 2.58 -15.56
N ARG A 151 -0.96 3.09 -16.79
CA ARG A 151 0.01 2.79 -17.85
C ARG A 151 1.26 3.63 -17.63
N ILE A 152 2.42 3.01 -17.66
CA ILE A 152 3.71 3.68 -17.55
C ILE A 152 4.08 4.21 -18.94
N SER A 153 4.50 5.47 -19.01
CA SER A 153 5.04 6.03 -20.24
C SER A 153 6.35 5.32 -20.59
N LYS A 154 6.50 4.93 -21.85
CA LYS A 154 7.62 4.13 -22.39
C LYS A 154 9.00 4.65 -21.97
N LYS A 155 9.12 5.96 -21.86
CA LYS A 155 10.33 6.66 -21.40
C LYS A 155 10.77 6.27 -19.98
N TYR A 156 9.84 5.88 -19.13
CA TYR A 156 10.09 5.57 -17.72
C TYR A 156 10.06 4.08 -17.39
N GLU A 157 9.74 3.21 -18.34
CA GLU A 157 9.65 1.76 -18.12
C GLU A 157 10.94 1.17 -17.55
N SER A 158 12.10 1.60 -18.08
CA SER A 158 13.41 1.12 -17.62
C SER A 158 13.70 1.40 -16.13
N TYR A 159 13.16 2.49 -15.58
CA TYR A 159 13.33 2.79 -14.15
C TYR A 159 12.60 1.77 -13.27
N PHE A 160 11.43 1.35 -13.69
CA PHE A 160 10.68 0.30 -12.98
C PHE A 160 11.33 -1.07 -13.22
N GLU A 161 11.67 -1.43 -14.46
CA GLU A 161 12.29 -2.72 -14.79
C GLU A 161 13.62 -2.95 -14.07
N ASN A 162 14.52 -1.97 -14.08
CA ASN A 162 15.84 -2.10 -13.47
C ASN A 162 15.75 -2.30 -11.96
N SER A 163 14.83 -1.61 -11.30
CA SER A 163 14.60 -1.78 -9.87
C SER A 163 14.08 -3.17 -9.54
N PHE A 164 13.22 -3.76 -10.39
CA PHE A 164 12.70 -5.12 -10.21
C PHE A 164 13.73 -6.19 -10.55
N ARG A 165 14.51 -6.02 -11.62
CA ARG A 165 15.58 -6.95 -11.97
C ARG A 165 16.67 -7.00 -10.90
N ALA A 166 17.04 -5.86 -10.33
CA ALA A 166 18.00 -5.80 -9.25
C ALA A 166 17.49 -6.49 -7.97
N LYS A 167 16.19 -6.38 -7.65
CA LYS A 167 15.57 -7.07 -6.51
C LYS A 167 15.36 -8.57 -6.79
N LYS A 168 14.89 -8.97 -7.99
CA LYS A 168 14.76 -10.40 -8.37
C LYS A 168 16.13 -11.12 -8.42
N ALA A 169 17.16 -10.46 -8.89
CA ALA A 169 18.50 -11.04 -8.92
C ALA A 169 19.16 -11.14 -7.53
N LYS A 170 18.71 -10.35 -6.54
CA LYS A 170 19.22 -10.38 -5.16
C LYS A 170 18.48 -11.35 -4.25
N MET A 171 17.28 -11.80 -4.60
CA MET A 171 16.54 -12.75 -3.77
C MET A 171 17.02 -14.17 -4.09
N SER A 172 17.93 -14.65 -3.28
CA SER A 172 18.38 -16.04 -3.33
C SER A 172 17.23 -16.99 -2.94
N LEU A 173 17.31 -18.27 -3.34
CA LEU A 173 16.38 -19.32 -2.86
C LEU A 173 16.28 -19.33 -1.33
N ASN A 174 17.38 -19.08 -0.64
CA ASN A 174 17.39 -19.00 0.83
C ASN A 174 16.59 -17.81 1.37
N GLU A 175 16.68 -16.63 0.75
CA GLU A 175 15.88 -15.46 1.14
C GLU A 175 14.39 -15.65 0.87
N LEU A 176 14.03 -16.33 -0.22
CA LEU A 176 12.65 -16.72 -0.50
C LEU A 176 12.12 -17.70 0.57
N PHE A 177 12.92 -18.69 0.95
CA PHE A 177 12.60 -19.62 2.02
C PHE A 177 12.42 -18.90 3.37
N GLU A 178 13.31 -17.99 3.72
CA GLU A 178 13.21 -17.21 4.96
C GLU A 178 11.99 -16.26 4.94
N LEU A 179 11.64 -15.71 3.79
CA LEU A 179 10.43 -14.88 3.64
C LEU A 179 9.16 -15.72 3.86
N HIS A 180 9.06 -16.88 3.21
CA HIS A 180 7.94 -17.81 3.43
C HIS A 180 7.84 -18.24 4.88
N LYS A 181 8.94 -18.60 5.50
CA LYS A 181 9.00 -18.99 6.91
C LYS A 181 8.56 -17.87 7.86
N LYS A 182 8.91 -16.61 7.55
CA LYS A 182 8.40 -15.45 8.29
C LYS A 182 6.89 -15.26 8.11
N GLN A 183 6.38 -15.42 6.90
CA GLN A 183 4.95 -15.30 6.62
C GLN A 183 4.15 -16.40 7.34
N GLU A 184 4.61 -17.65 7.32
CA GLU A 184 4.02 -18.76 8.07
C GLU A 184 4.05 -18.50 9.59
N ALA A 185 5.17 -18.03 10.12
CA ALA A 185 5.30 -17.68 11.53
C ALA A 185 4.34 -16.54 11.92
N GLN A 186 4.18 -15.51 11.09
CA GLN A 186 3.21 -14.44 11.30
C GLN A 186 1.76 -14.94 11.25
N GLY A 187 1.43 -15.83 10.31
CA GLY A 187 0.13 -16.47 10.21
C GLY A 187 -0.21 -17.23 11.49
N ARG A 188 0.73 -18.07 11.96
CA ARG A 188 0.56 -18.85 13.19
C ARG A 188 0.38 -17.97 14.42
N LEU A 189 1.17 -16.90 14.57
CA LEU A 189 1.00 -15.94 15.68
C LEU A 189 -0.36 -15.22 15.63
N ALA A 190 -0.87 -14.92 14.45
CA ALA A 190 -2.19 -14.32 14.29
C ALA A 190 -3.31 -15.31 14.67
N GLU A 191 -3.20 -16.57 14.30
CA GLU A 191 -4.14 -17.63 14.67
C GLU A 191 -4.14 -17.86 16.19
N GLU A 192 -2.97 -17.99 16.82
CA GLU A 192 -2.83 -18.11 18.28
C GLU A 192 -3.47 -16.91 18.99
N PHE A 193 -3.23 -15.69 18.51
CA PHE A 193 -3.85 -14.49 19.05
C PHE A 193 -5.38 -14.55 18.96
N VAL A 194 -5.95 -15.00 17.84
CA VAL A 194 -7.39 -15.10 17.64
C VAL A 194 -7.99 -16.20 18.51
N VAL A 195 -7.31 -17.34 18.70
CA VAL A 195 -7.75 -18.38 19.66
C VAL A 195 -7.86 -17.80 21.06
N GLU A 196 -6.86 -17.08 21.54
CA GLU A 196 -6.89 -16.45 22.87
C GLU A 196 -7.92 -15.32 22.96
N PHE A 197 -8.14 -14.56 21.87
CA PHE A 197 -9.21 -13.56 21.79
C PHE A 197 -10.59 -14.21 21.91
N GLU A 198 -10.87 -15.30 21.20
CA GLU A 198 -12.13 -16.03 21.26
C GLU A 198 -12.36 -16.70 22.63
N LYS A 199 -11.32 -17.26 23.25
CA LYS A 199 -11.39 -17.79 24.63
C LYS A 199 -11.76 -16.69 25.62
N ARG A 200 -11.15 -15.50 25.52
CA ARG A 200 -11.51 -14.35 26.37
C ARG A 200 -12.93 -13.87 26.13
N ARG A 201 -13.39 -13.83 24.88
CA ARG A 201 -14.77 -13.46 24.53
C ARG A 201 -15.80 -14.40 25.16
N LEU A 202 -15.44 -15.68 25.32
CA LEU A 202 -16.28 -16.73 25.88
C LEU A 202 -15.92 -17.08 27.34
N MET A 203 -15.12 -16.26 28.03
CA MET A 203 -14.52 -16.59 29.34
C MET A 203 -15.55 -16.92 30.43
N TRP A 204 -16.78 -16.46 30.26
CA TRP A 204 -17.86 -16.67 31.24
C TRP A 204 -18.65 -17.97 31.04
N CYS A 205 -18.25 -18.82 30.10
CA CYS A 205 -18.88 -20.13 29.88
C CYS A 205 -17.86 -21.21 29.54
N GLU A 206 -18.25 -22.47 29.76
CA GLU A 206 -17.38 -23.64 29.51
C GLU A 206 -16.95 -23.79 28.03
N LYS A 207 -17.62 -23.12 27.13
CA LYS A 207 -17.30 -23.12 25.68
C LYS A 207 -15.97 -22.46 25.36
N SER A 208 -15.46 -21.62 26.25
CA SER A 208 -14.11 -21.06 26.13
C SER A 208 -13.05 -22.15 25.90
N ASN A 209 -13.15 -23.28 26.65
CA ASN A 209 -12.23 -24.40 26.54
C ASN A 209 -12.45 -25.28 25.30
N GLN A 210 -13.53 -25.03 24.55
CA GLN A 210 -13.88 -25.78 23.35
C GLN A 210 -13.52 -25.04 22.05
N VAL A 211 -12.98 -23.81 22.13
CA VAL A 211 -12.42 -23.11 20.97
C VAL A 211 -11.22 -23.91 20.46
N LYS A 212 -11.23 -24.25 19.17
CA LYS A 212 -10.19 -25.11 18.56
C LYS A 212 -9.63 -24.50 17.29
N GLN A 213 -8.31 -24.56 17.18
CA GLN A 213 -7.59 -24.34 15.93
C GLN A 213 -7.73 -25.60 15.07
N ILE A 214 -8.11 -25.45 13.82
CA ILE A 214 -8.36 -26.51 12.84
C ILE A 214 -7.28 -26.52 11.76
N SER A 215 -6.63 -25.42 11.49
CA SER A 215 -5.57 -25.28 10.46
C SER A 215 -4.47 -26.34 10.60
N ASP A 216 -4.13 -26.75 11.82
CA ASP A 216 -3.14 -27.81 12.10
C ASP A 216 -3.69 -29.24 11.89
N LEU A 217 -5.01 -29.43 11.85
CA LEU A 217 -5.68 -30.73 11.75
C LEU A 217 -6.19 -31.02 10.35
N ASP A 218 -6.72 -30.01 9.67
CA ASP A 218 -7.30 -30.14 8.33
C ASP A 218 -7.10 -28.86 7.51
N VAL A 219 -6.08 -28.86 6.68
CA VAL A 219 -5.74 -27.77 5.76
C VAL A 219 -6.79 -27.54 4.66
N THR A 220 -7.75 -28.46 4.52
CA THR A 220 -8.82 -28.39 3.51
C THR A 220 -10.12 -27.85 4.04
N ALA A 221 -10.22 -27.60 5.35
CA ALA A 221 -11.44 -27.13 6.01
C ALA A 221 -11.93 -25.76 5.49
N GLY A 222 -11.01 -24.91 5.01
CA GLY A 222 -11.31 -23.57 4.50
C GLY A 222 -11.67 -22.57 5.59
N TYR A 223 -11.21 -22.82 6.82
CA TYR A 223 -11.19 -21.94 7.98
C TYR A 223 -10.16 -22.45 8.99
N ASP A 224 -9.63 -21.55 9.82
CA ASP A 224 -8.53 -21.82 10.74
C ASP A 224 -9.00 -22.21 12.13
N ILE A 225 -10.12 -21.65 12.61
CA ILE A 225 -10.60 -21.80 13.99
C ILE A 225 -12.10 -22.06 14.01
N ILE A 226 -12.54 -22.92 14.93
CA ILE A 226 -13.95 -23.10 15.26
C ILE A 226 -14.24 -22.57 16.65
N SER A 227 -15.37 -21.88 16.78
CA SER A 227 -15.82 -21.23 18.00
C SER A 227 -17.35 -21.19 18.08
N PHE A 228 -17.88 -20.43 19.00
CA PHE A 228 -19.31 -20.25 19.26
C PHE A 228 -19.68 -18.77 19.17
N ASN A 229 -20.84 -18.46 18.65
CA ASN A 229 -21.36 -17.09 18.64
C ASN A 229 -21.71 -16.59 20.03
N SER A 230 -22.30 -17.47 20.86
CA SER A 230 -22.70 -17.13 22.24
C SER A 230 -22.56 -18.32 23.18
N SER A 231 -22.79 -18.08 24.47
CA SER A 231 -22.93 -19.11 25.50
C SER A 231 -24.11 -20.06 25.29
N GLU A 232 -25.09 -19.67 24.49
CA GLU A 232 -26.32 -20.43 24.21
C GLU A 232 -26.20 -21.33 22.98
N SER A 233 -25.15 -21.20 22.18
CA SER A 233 -24.95 -21.99 20.96
C SER A 233 -24.89 -23.49 21.30
N ASN A 234 -25.68 -24.33 20.64
CA ASN A 234 -25.70 -25.79 20.90
C ASN A 234 -24.61 -26.57 20.13
N SER A 235 -23.98 -25.93 19.13
CA SER A 235 -22.93 -26.50 18.30
C SER A 235 -22.00 -25.39 17.84
N TYR A 236 -20.86 -25.76 17.22
CA TYR A 236 -19.99 -24.78 16.57
C TYR A 236 -20.78 -24.02 15.48
N ASP A 237 -20.89 -22.73 15.64
CA ASP A 237 -21.60 -21.81 14.75
C ASP A 237 -20.79 -20.55 14.39
N ARG A 238 -19.48 -20.57 14.71
CA ARG A 238 -18.52 -19.54 14.36
C ARG A 238 -17.27 -20.20 13.76
N PHE A 239 -17.16 -20.10 12.43
CA PHE A 239 -16.04 -20.60 11.62
C PHE A 239 -15.19 -19.41 11.22
N ILE A 240 -13.94 -19.40 11.63
CA ILE A 240 -13.08 -18.22 11.56
C ILE A 240 -11.90 -18.50 10.65
N GLU A 241 -11.75 -17.66 9.65
CA GLU A 241 -10.54 -17.52 8.84
C GLU A 241 -9.73 -16.35 9.39
N VAL A 242 -8.43 -16.55 9.54
CA VAL A 242 -7.51 -15.54 10.08
C VAL A 242 -6.58 -15.04 8.99
N LYS A 243 -6.51 -13.75 8.81
CA LYS A 243 -5.55 -13.12 7.90
C LYS A 243 -4.74 -12.07 8.66
N SER A 244 -3.43 -12.18 8.57
CA SER A 244 -2.52 -11.19 9.14
C SER A 244 -2.14 -10.14 8.10
N PHE A 245 -1.94 -8.89 8.52
CA PHE A 245 -1.42 -7.83 7.69
C PHE A 245 -0.50 -6.91 8.50
N SER A 246 0.34 -6.15 7.79
CA SER A 246 1.16 -5.11 8.38
C SER A 246 1.08 -3.88 7.48
N TYR A 247 0.72 -2.71 8.03
CA TYR A 247 0.61 -1.40 7.37
C TYR A 247 -0.52 -1.29 6.34
N VAL A 248 -0.64 -2.22 5.39
CA VAL A 248 -1.69 -2.23 4.35
C VAL A 248 -2.61 -3.40 4.63
N GLN A 249 -3.91 -3.13 4.72
CA GLN A 249 -4.94 -4.15 4.93
C GLN A 249 -5.20 -4.89 3.61
N SER A 250 -4.36 -5.89 3.32
CA SER A 250 -4.39 -6.70 2.10
C SER A 250 -4.09 -8.15 2.47
N PHE A 251 -4.82 -9.08 1.88
CA PHE A 251 -4.65 -10.52 2.13
C PHE A 251 -5.03 -11.34 0.91
N TYR A 252 -4.53 -12.57 0.86
CA TYR A 252 -4.90 -13.56 -0.15
C TYR A 252 -6.06 -14.41 0.37
N TRP A 253 -7.07 -14.60 -0.47
CA TRP A 253 -8.22 -15.42 -0.17
C TRP A 253 -8.32 -16.56 -1.19
N SER A 254 -8.13 -17.79 -0.73
CA SER A 254 -8.14 -18.96 -1.59
C SER A 254 -9.56 -19.28 -2.10
N LYS A 255 -9.64 -20.00 -3.22
CA LYS A 255 -10.93 -20.45 -3.77
C LYS A 255 -11.70 -21.33 -2.78
N ASN A 256 -10.99 -22.16 -2.01
CA ASN A 256 -11.60 -23.03 -1.00
C ASN A 256 -12.23 -22.20 0.11
N GLU A 257 -11.47 -21.27 0.72
CA GLU A 257 -11.96 -20.37 1.76
C GLU A 257 -13.17 -19.54 1.29
N MET A 258 -13.12 -19.00 0.05
CA MET A 258 -14.24 -18.27 -0.56
C MET A 258 -15.48 -19.14 -0.71
N ASN A 259 -15.34 -20.39 -1.14
CA ASN A 259 -16.48 -21.31 -1.30
C ASN A 259 -17.10 -21.64 0.07
N VAL A 260 -16.27 -21.94 1.05
CA VAL A 260 -16.71 -22.24 2.42
C VAL A 260 -17.38 -21.01 3.05
N ALA A 261 -16.82 -19.81 2.86
CA ALA A 261 -17.44 -18.56 3.31
C ALA A 261 -18.83 -18.35 2.69
N ARG A 262 -18.98 -18.63 1.37
CA ARG A 262 -20.28 -18.54 0.67
C ARG A 262 -21.30 -19.54 1.20
N GLU A 263 -20.87 -20.76 1.57
CA GLU A 263 -21.76 -21.80 2.11
C GLU A 263 -22.20 -21.49 3.54
N LYS A 264 -21.26 -21.13 4.40
CA LYS A 264 -21.50 -20.91 5.84
C LYS A 264 -22.12 -19.55 6.15
N ARG A 265 -22.03 -18.57 5.25
CA ARG A 265 -22.68 -17.24 5.33
C ARG A 265 -22.44 -16.56 6.68
N GLU A 266 -23.53 -16.29 7.45
CA GLU A 266 -23.49 -15.60 8.74
C GLU A 266 -22.70 -16.35 9.83
N LYS A 267 -22.39 -17.62 9.64
CA LYS A 267 -21.55 -18.42 10.53
C LYS A 267 -20.06 -18.34 10.19
N TYR A 268 -19.69 -17.70 9.07
CA TYR A 268 -18.30 -17.52 8.66
C TYR A 268 -17.82 -16.12 8.99
N PHE A 269 -16.63 -16.04 9.60
CA PHE A 269 -16.01 -14.81 10.05
C PHE A 269 -14.59 -14.72 9.52
N LEU A 270 -14.21 -13.56 9.03
CA LEU A 270 -12.83 -13.22 8.70
C LEU A 270 -12.28 -12.30 9.77
N TYR A 271 -11.18 -12.72 10.39
CA TYR A 271 -10.46 -11.95 11.39
C TYR A 271 -9.18 -11.40 10.79
N LEU A 272 -9.08 -10.07 10.74
CA LEU A 272 -7.92 -9.38 10.21
C LEU A 272 -7.07 -8.87 11.37
N VAL A 273 -5.86 -9.40 11.50
CA VAL A 273 -4.93 -9.09 12.59
C VAL A 273 -3.82 -8.18 12.10
N ASP A 274 -3.74 -6.97 12.65
CA ASP A 274 -2.63 -6.04 12.41
C ASP A 274 -1.42 -6.44 13.24
N MET A 275 -0.43 -7.05 12.59
CA MET A 275 0.79 -7.54 13.24
C MET A 275 1.67 -6.42 13.81
N SER A 276 1.43 -5.16 13.45
CA SER A 276 2.10 -4.03 14.08
C SER A 276 1.49 -3.63 15.43
N LYS A 277 0.30 -4.15 15.77
CA LYS A 277 -0.50 -3.74 16.93
C LYS A 277 -0.95 -4.89 17.82
N TYR A 278 -0.88 -6.15 17.38
CA TYR A 278 -1.48 -7.29 18.09
C TYR A 278 -0.98 -7.49 19.52
N GLN A 279 0.21 -6.97 19.86
CA GLN A 279 0.78 -7.03 21.22
C GLN A 279 0.37 -5.85 22.10
N LEU A 280 -0.35 -4.85 21.57
CA LEU A 280 -0.79 -3.71 22.38
C LEU A 280 -1.93 -4.13 23.31
N THR A 281 -1.89 -3.65 24.54
CA THR A 281 -2.97 -3.86 25.51
C THR A 281 -4.29 -3.31 24.96
N GLY A 282 -5.33 -4.15 24.94
CA GLY A 282 -6.66 -3.77 24.46
C GLY A 282 -6.81 -3.79 22.93
N TYR A 283 -5.82 -4.30 22.19
CA TYR A 283 -5.99 -4.49 20.75
C TYR A 283 -7.05 -5.56 20.45
N GLU A 284 -7.91 -5.27 19.49
CA GLU A 284 -8.91 -6.18 18.96
C GLU A 284 -8.74 -6.32 17.44
N PRO A 285 -8.91 -7.54 16.88
CA PRO A 285 -8.84 -7.75 15.43
C PRO A 285 -10.05 -7.14 14.74
N ILE A 286 -9.93 -6.79 13.45
CA ILE A 286 -11.08 -6.39 12.65
C ILE A 286 -11.87 -7.65 12.30
N ILE A 287 -13.18 -7.67 12.63
CA ILE A 287 -14.04 -8.84 12.43
C ILE A 287 -15.04 -8.54 11.31
N VAL A 288 -14.99 -9.35 10.26
CA VAL A 288 -15.92 -9.28 9.14
C VAL A 288 -16.79 -10.54 9.15
N GLN A 289 -18.04 -10.43 9.59
CA GLN A 289 -19.04 -11.50 9.51
C GLN A 289 -19.59 -11.58 8.09
N ASN A 290 -19.81 -12.80 7.57
CA ASN A 290 -20.25 -13.05 6.19
C ASN A 290 -19.35 -12.32 5.17
N PRO A 291 -18.02 -12.58 5.19
CA PRO A 291 -17.09 -11.81 4.37
C PRO A 291 -17.33 -11.99 2.87
N TYR A 292 -17.91 -13.12 2.43
CA TYR A 292 -18.22 -13.32 1.01
C TYR A 292 -19.13 -12.21 0.49
N GLU A 293 -20.23 -11.90 1.18
CA GLU A 293 -21.12 -10.82 0.79
C GLU A 293 -20.48 -9.43 0.95
N LYS A 294 -19.81 -9.20 2.07
CA LYS A 294 -19.26 -7.88 2.39
C LYS A 294 -18.03 -7.51 1.55
N ILE A 295 -17.24 -8.48 1.10
CA ILE A 295 -16.05 -8.22 0.29
C ILE A 295 -16.37 -8.22 -1.20
N THR A 296 -17.23 -9.15 -1.67
CA THR A 296 -17.47 -9.31 -3.11
C THR A 296 -18.60 -8.43 -3.66
N LYS A 297 -19.47 -7.90 -2.78
CA LYS A 297 -20.66 -7.14 -3.20
C LYS A 297 -20.68 -5.68 -2.74
N THR A 298 -19.66 -5.22 -2.03
CA THR A 298 -19.53 -3.81 -1.63
C THR A 298 -18.34 -3.14 -2.33
N ASN A 299 -18.34 -1.81 -2.31
CA ASN A 299 -17.26 -1.01 -2.92
C ASN A 299 -16.10 -0.72 -1.94
N ASP A 300 -16.15 -1.29 -0.72
CA ASP A 300 -15.13 -1.04 0.30
C ASP A 300 -13.86 -1.84 0.07
N TRP A 301 -13.92 -2.86 -0.80
CA TRP A 301 -12.83 -3.78 -1.10
C TRP A 301 -12.58 -3.86 -2.60
N ILE A 302 -11.30 -3.95 -2.97
CA ILE A 302 -10.88 -4.23 -4.33
C ILE A 302 -10.45 -5.70 -4.37
N THR A 303 -11.10 -6.50 -5.22
CA THR A 303 -10.75 -7.90 -5.45
C THR A 303 -10.08 -8.07 -6.81
N GLU A 304 -8.92 -8.75 -6.82
CA GLU A 304 -8.15 -9.03 -8.03
C GLU A 304 -7.84 -10.52 -8.10
N ALA A 305 -8.07 -11.14 -9.27
CA ALA A 305 -7.71 -12.54 -9.49
C ALA A 305 -6.22 -12.64 -9.86
N GLU A 306 -5.41 -13.27 -9.02
CA GLU A 306 -3.97 -13.44 -9.29
C GLU A 306 -3.62 -14.74 -10.00
N SER A 307 -4.48 -15.77 -9.94
CA SER A 307 -4.25 -17.05 -10.60
C SER A 307 -5.53 -17.66 -11.13
N ILE A 308 -5.42 -18.30 -12.29
CA ILE A 308 -6.51 -19.04 -12.93
C ILE A 308 -6.01 -20.45 -13.19
N LYS A 309 -6.74 -21.47 -12.71
CA LYS A 309 -6.48 -22.87 -13.08
C LYS A 309 -7.15 -23.16 -14.41
N VAL A 310 -6.38 -23.46 -15.43
CA VAL A 310 -6.89 -23.91 -16.73
C VAL A 310 -6.74 -25.43 -16.81
N THR A 311 -7.83 -26.14 -17.12
CA THR A 311 -7.85 -27.59 -17.30
C THR A 311 -8.43 -27.91 -18.68
N ARG A 312 -7.73 -28.72 -19.47
CA ARG A 312 -8.27 -29.25 -20.72
C ARG A 312 -9.25 -30.38 -20.39
N ILE A 313 -10.44 -30.33 -20.99
CA ILE A 313 -11.47 -31.39 -20.93
C ILE A 313 -11.20 -32.42 -21.98
#